data_54c2acc79b6559e6294abe8cdaf3e51a
#
_entry.id   54c2acc79b6559e6294abe8cdaf3e51a
#
_cell.length_a   1.000
_cell.length_b   1.000
_cell.length_c   1.000
_cell.angle_alpha   90.00
_cell.angle_beta   90.00
_cell.angle_gamma   90.00
#
_symmetry.space_group_name_H-M   'P 1'
#
loop_
_entity.id
_entity.type
_entity.pdbx_description
1 polymer ?
#
loop_
_entity_poly.entity_id
_entity_poly.type
_entity_poly.pdbx_seq_one_letter_code
_entity_poly.pdbx_strand_id
1 'polypeptide(L)'
;MRVVIGIVIVVVALGIIYWFIQRRREWDRIGADLNMTGNVQVLDMSVSNGKAFINFAKRLTNPGKIIGVVANEKQEQRLKGLIKEAAVADRAKAVLTDVTNLSFADHCFDYVIITGLQQVKPAITRGRVLQEAVRVLAARGTLAIIDSGNMQRYEQLLEYYGIKNISVRKINGQKVIVAKRI
;
A
#
# COMPACT_ATOMS: atom_id res chain seq x y z
N MET A 1 -28.53 7.09 37.52
CA MET A 1 -28.58 7.39 36.08
C MET A 1 -27.30 8.07 35.56
N ARG A 2 -26.80 9.13 36.17
CA ARG A 2 -25.56 9.83 35.75
C ARG A 2 -24.29 8.98 35.79
N VAL A 3 -24.12 8.10 36.78
CA VAL A 3 -22.97 7.19 36.92
C VAL A 3 -22.94 6.14 35.81
N VAL A 4 -24.10 5.58 35.45
CA VAL A 4 -24.21 4.57 34.37
C VAL A 4 -23.87 5.20 33.02
N ILE A 5 -24.31 6.41 32.75
CA ILE A 5 -23.98 7.17 31.53
C ILE A 5 -22.46 7.41 31.45
N GLY A 6 -21.82 7.78 32.57
CA GLY A 6 -20.36 7.99 32.63
C GLY A 6 -19.58 6.70 32.29
N ILE A 7 -19.98 5.55 32.83
CA ILE A 7 -19.36 4.27 32.58
C ILE A 7 -19.49 3.88 31.09
N VAL A 8 -20.67 4.07 30.48
CA VAL A 8 -20.91 3.75 29.06
C VAL A 8 -20.02 4.63 28.17
N ILE A 9 -19.88 5.91 28.46
CA ILE A 9 -19.01 6.82 27.69
C ILE A 9 -17.55 6.36 27.75
N VAL A 10 -17.06 5.98 28.94
CA VAL A 10 -15.68 5.51 29.12
C VAL A 10 -15.45 4.20 28.35
N VAL A 11 -16.37 3.24 28.40
CA VAL A 11 -16.25 1.96 27.67
C VAL A 11 -16.23 2.19 26.17
N VAL A 12 -17.10 3.08 25.67
CA VAL A 12 -17.13 3.43 24.24
C VAL A 12 -15.83 4.13 23.82
N ALA A 13 -15.32 5.06 24.62
CA ALA A 13 -14.06 5.74 24.35
C ALA A 13 -12.87 4.76 24.32
N LEU A 14 -12.79 3.85 25.28
CA LEU A 14 -11.77 2.79 25.31
C LEU A 14 -11.89 1.84 24.11
N GLY A 15 -13.10 1.48 23.71
CA GLY A 15 -13.35 0.69 22.50
C GLY A 15 -12.88 1.39 21.23
N ILE A 16 -13.14 2.69 21.10
CA ILE A 16 -12.67 3.51 19.98
C ILE A 16 -11.14 3.61 19.99
N ILE A 17 -10.52 3.86 21.15
CA ILE A 17 -9.06 3.93 21.28
C ILE A 17 -8.43 2.58 20.92
N TYR A 18 -8.98 1.48 21.45
CA TYR A 18 -8.52 0.13 21.12
C TYR A 18 -8.62 -0.16 19.61
N TRP A 19 -9.76 0.19 18.98
CA TRP A 19 -9.96 0.04 17.56
C TRP A 19 -8.96 0.87 16.73
N PHE A 20 -8.66 2.12 17.15
CA PHE A 20 -7.64 2.95 16.51
C PHE A 20 -6.22 2.38 16.65
N ILE A 21 -5.88 1.82 17.82
CA ILE A 21 -4.58 1.17 18.05
C ILE A 21 -4.43 -0.08 17.18
N GLN A 22 -5.46 -0.92 17.12
CA GLN A 22 -5.45 -2.12 16.28
C GLN A 22 -5.30 -1.78 14.80
N ARG A 23 -5.98 -0.75 14.33
CA ARG A 23 -5.91 -0.31 12.94
C ARG A 23 -4.56 0.34 12.58
N ARG A 24 -3.84 0.91 13.55
CA ARG A 24 -2.46 1.38 13.32
C ARG A 24 -1.47 0.22 13.14
N ARG A 25 -1.65 -0.86 13.88
CA ARG A 25 -0.79 -2.06 13.82
C ARG A 25 -0.98 -2.89 12.56
N GLU A 26 -2.04 -2.66 11.80
CA GLU A 26 -2.36 -3.41 10.59
C GLU A 26 -1.27 -3.27 9.53
N TRP A 27 -0.90 -2.04 9.22
CA TRP A 27 0.13 -1.74 8.22
C TRP A 27 1.54 -2.12 8.67
N ASP A 28 1.81 -2.05 9.98
CA ASP A 28 3.07 -2.55 10.57
C ASP A 28 3.24 -4.05 10.32
N ARG A 29 2.17 -4.82 10.51
CA ARG A 29 2.18 -6.28 10.29
C ARG A 29 2.30 -6.62 8.82
N ILE A 30 1.62 -5.92 7.94
CA ILE A 30 1.75 -6.11 6.48
C ILE A 30 3.18 -5.81 6.05
N GLY A 31 3.75 -4.68 6.46
CA GLY A 31 5.13 -4.34 6.14
C GLY A 31 6.16 -5.32 6.71
N ALA A 32 5.89 -5.91 7.89
CA ALA A 32 6.73 -6.95 8.48
C ALA A 32 6.64 -8.27 7.71
N ASP A 33 5.41 -8.71 7.34
CA ASP A 33 5.19 -9.94 6.56
C ASP A 33 5.82 -9.87 5.17
N LEU A 34 5.85 -8.67 4.57
CA LEU A 34 6.54 -8.41 3.30
C LEU A 34 8.06 -8.32 3.42
N ASN A 35 8.63 -8.32 4.63
CA ASN A 35 10.05 -8.03 4.88
C ASN A 35 10.52 -6.70 4.28
N MET A 36 9.63 -5.73 4.18
CA MET A 36 9.90 -4.44 3.56
C MET A 36 10.65 -3.54 4.54
N THR A 37 11.97 -3.64 4.55
CA THR A 37 12.86 -2.87 5.44
C THR A 37 14.17 -2.55 4.74
N GLY A 38 14.87 -1.53 5.24
CA GLY A 38 16.23 -1.23 4.82
C GLY A 38 16.33 -0.44 3.52
N ASN A 39 17.32 -0.78 2.72
CA ASN A 39 17.68 -0.08 1.48
C ASN A 39 16.95 -0.70 0.28
N VAL A 40 15.67 -0.41 0.13
CA VAL A 40 14.85 -0.90 -0.99
C VAL A 40 14.12 0.24 -1.67
N GLN A 41 13.83 0.07 -2.97
CA GLN A 41 13.03 0.99 -3.76
C GLN A 41 11.58 0.52 -3.78
N VAL A 42 10.67 1.32 -3.27
CA VAL A 42 9.26 0.98 -3.11
C VAL A 42 8.39 1.92 -3.93
N LEU A 43 7.43 1.36 -4.66
CA LEU A 43 6.35 2.11 -5.31
C LEU A 43 5.02 1.76 -4.65
N ASP A 44 4.30 2.76 -4.15
CA ASP A 44 2.90 2.65 -3.74
C ASP A 44 2.02 3.28 -4.81
N MET A 45 1.31 2.44 -5.58
CA MET A 45 0.54 2.87 -6.75
C MET A 45 -0.84 3.44 -6.43
N SER A 46 -1.27 3.43 -5.16
CA SER A 46 -2.62 3.89 -4.82
C SER A 46 -2.71 4.47 -3.41
N VAL A 47 -2.03 5.59 -3.21
CA VAL A 47 -2.04 6.27 -1.91
C VAL A 47 -3.38 6.94 -1.66
N SER A 48 -4.34 6.22 -1.09
CA SER A 48 -5.70 6.75 -0.81
C SER A 48 -5.73 7.64 0.44
N ASN A 49 -5.10 7.23 1.53
CA ASN A 49 -5.14 7.96 2.82
C ASN A 49 -3.76 8.32 3.41
N GLY A 50 -2.69 7.86 2.80
CA GLY A 50 -1.32 8.12 3.19
C GLY A 50 -0.83 7.40 4.45
N LYS A 51 -1.70 6.76 5.24
CA LYS A 51 -1.28 6.10 6.50
C LYS A 51 -0.40 4.88 6.25
N ALA A 52 -0.80 4.04 5.31
CA ALA A 52 -0.01 2.89 4.87
C ALA A 52 1.35 3.35 4.34
N PHE A 53 1.32 4.32 3.42
CA PHE A 53 2.51 4.91 2.82
C PHE A 53 3.51 5.42 3.87
N ILE A 54 3.07 6.22 4.84
CA ILE A 54 3.94 6.74 5.90
C ILE A 54 4.48 5.60 6.78
N ASN A 55 3.66 4.59 7.07
CA ASN A 55 4.11 3.43 7.82
C ASN A 55 5.24 2.69 7.09
N PHE A 56 5.09 2.45 5.81
CA PHE A 56 6.11 1.82 4.97
C PHE A 56 7.37 2.70 4.87
N ALA A 57 7.22 4.03 4.68
CA ALA A 57 8.34 4.96 4.65
C ALA A 57 9.21 4.91 5.91
N LYS A 58 8.59 4.76 7.09
CA LYS A 58 9.31 4.67 8.38
C LYS A 58 10.15 3.39 8.53
N ARG A 59 9.89 2.35 7.75
CA ARG A 59 10.63 1.09 7.77
C ARG A 59 11.89 1.12 6.91
N LEU A 60 11.99 2.10 6.01
CA LEU A 60 13.12 2.25 5.10
C LEU A 60 14.28 3.00 5.78
N THR A 61 15.48 2.64 5.38
CA THR A 61 16.73 3.33 5.76
C THR A 61 17.42 3.85 4.51
N ASN A 62 18.19 4.93 4.64
CA ASN A 62 18.94 5.49 3.52
C ASN A 62 19.93 4.44 2.94
N PRO A 63 20.00 4.28 1.61
CA PRO A 63 19.41 5.06 0.54
C PRO A 63 18.02 4.55 0.04
N GLY A 64 17.35 3.66 0.77
CA GLY A 64 16.01 3.19 0.40
C GLY A 64 14.98 4.32 0.27
N LYS A 65 14.07 4.19 -0.68
CA LYS A 65 13.08 5.21 -1.01
C LYS A 65 11.71 4.62 -1.28
N ILE A 66 10.67 5.41 -0.97
CA ILE A 66 9.30 5.10 -1.38
C ILE A 66 8.70 6.25 -2.17
N ILE A 67 8.10 5.91 -3.31
CA ILE A 67 7.34 6.84 -4.15
C ILE A 67 5.86 6.47 -4.02
N GLY A 68 5.04 7.46 -3.68
CA GLY A 68 3.59 7.33 -3.64
C GLY A 68 2.96 7.99 -4.85
N VAL A 69 2.23 7.21 -5.66
CA VAL A 69 1.47 7.71 -6.80
C VAL A 69 0.14 8.25 -6.32
N VAL A 70 -0.19 9.45 -6.76
CA VAL A 70 -1.45 10.14 -6.46
C VAL A 70 -2.14 10.58 -7.75
N ALA A 71 -3.48 10.62 -7.72
CA ALA A 71 -4.30 10.84 -8.91
C ALA A 71 -4.60 12.32 -9.19
N ASN A 72 -4.39 13.21 -8.22
CA ASN A 72 -4.68 14.64 -8.35
C ASN A 72 -3.85 15.49 -7.38
N GLU A 73 -3.78 16.78 -7.66
CA GLU A 73 -3.02 17.75 -6.87
C GLU A 73 -3.44 17.81 -5.39
N LYS A 74 -4.74 17.68 -5.10
CA LYS A 74 -5.23 17.68 -3.70
C LYS A 74 -4.64 16.51 -2.90
N GLN A 75 -4.57 15.33 -3.51
CA GLN A 75 -3.94 14.15 -2.89
C GLN A 75 -2.42 14.36 -2.76
N GLU A 76 -1.79 14.97 -3.76
CA GLU A 76 -0.36 15.27 -3.74
C GLU A 76 -0.01 16.20 -2.58
N GLN A 77 -0.71 17.31 -2.44
CA GLN A 77 -0.50 18.27 -1.35
C GLN A 77 -0.73 17.63 0.02
N ARG A 78 -1.81 16.82 0.15
CA ARG A 78 -2.07 16.07 1.37
C ARG A 78 -0.95 15.11 1.73
N LEU A 79 -0.45 14.35 0.75
CA LEU A 79 0.62 13.39 0.99
C LEU A 79 1.94 14.08 1.32
N LYS A 80 2.27 15.19 0.64
CA LYS A 80 3.42 16.05 0.97
C LYS A 80 3.35 16.56 2.42
N GLY A 81 2.17 16.98 2.88
CA GLY A 81 1.94 17.38 4.27
C GLY A 81 2.24 16.24 5.26
N LEU A 82 1.71 15.04 5.01
CA LEU A 82 1.96 13.85 5.83
C LEU A 82 3.43 13.44 5.86
N ILE A 83 4.14 13.51 4.72
CA ILE A 83 5.57 13.24 4.61
C ILE A 83 6.38 14.19 5.49
N LYS A 84 6.06 15.49 5.45
CA LYS A 84 6.70 16.51 6.28
C LYS A 84 6.43 16.29 7.76
N GLU A 85 5.17 16.09 8.15
CA GLU A 85 4.73 15.84 9.52
C GLU A 85 5.38 14.59 10.12
N ALA A 86 5.53 13.53 9.30
CA ALA A 86 6.16 12.28 9.72
C ALA A 86 7.70 12.30 9.72
N ALA A 87 8.34 13.41 9.28
CA ALA A 87 9.77 13.58 9.14
C ALA A 87 10.45 12.47 8.31
N VAL A 88 9.84 12.10 7.16
CA VAL A 88 10.37 11.08 6.24
C VAL A 88 10.67 11.63 4.83
N ALA A 89 10.83 12.94 4.69
CA ALA A 89 11.04 13.62 3.41
C ALA A 89 12.37 13.22 2.72
N ASP A 90 13.32 12.70 3.48
CA ASP A 90 14.60 12.17 2.98
C ASP A 90 14.42 10.87 2.17
N ARG A 91 13.34 10.12 2.39
CA ARG A 91 13.11 8.79 1.80
C ARG A 91 11.73 8.61 1.15
N ALA A 92 10.81 9.57 1.29
CA ALA A 92 9.44 9.49 0.77
C ALA A 92 9.11 10.64 -0.16
N LYS A 93 8.48 10.35 -1.30
CA LYS A 93 8.08 11.34 -2.29
C LYS A 93 6.67 11.05 -2.81
N ALA A 94 5.85 12.11 -2.97
CA ALA A 94 4.59 12.06 -3.71
C ALA A 94 4.84 12.39 -5.19
N VAL A 95 4.21 11.65 -6.12
CA VAL A 95 4.28 11.90 -7.56
C VAL A 95 2.88 11.81 -8.15
N LEU A 96 2.46 12.88 -8.82
CA LEU A 96 1.22 12.92 -9.59
C LEU A 96 1.48 12.31 -10.97
N THR A 97 0.91 11.14 -11.23
CA THR A 97 1.01 10.44 -12.51
C THR A 97 -0.15 9.45 -12.68
N ASP A 98 -0.39 9.04 -13.92
CA ASP A 98 -1.40 8.03 -14.24
C ASP A 98 -0.87 6.62 -13.89
N VAL A 99 -1.58 5.91 -13.03
CA VAL A 99 -1.26 4.52 -12.63
C VAL A 99 -1.36 3.50 -13.79
N THR A 100 -1.99 3.89 -14.91
CA THR A 100 -2.09 3.06 -16.11
C THR A 100 -0.99 3.31 -17.14
N ASN A 101 -0.15 4.32 -16.89
CA ASN A 101 0.98 4.71 -17.75
C ASN A 101 2.03 5.43 -16.90
N LEU A 102 2.80 4.67 -16.14
CA LEU A 102 3.79 5.20 -15.22
C LEU A 102 5.04 5.71 -15.96
N SER A 103 5.52 6.89 -15.60
CA SER A 103 6.74 7.48 -16.14
C SER A 103 8.03 6.92 -15.52
N PHE A 104 7.99 5.70 -14.99
CA PHE A 104 9.16 5.02 -14.42
C PHE A 104 9.74 3.99 -15.40
N ALA A 105 11.04 3.76 -15.29
CA ALA A 105 11.73 2.74 -16.08
C ALA A 105 11.24 1.33 -15.70
N ASP A 106 11.44 0.36 -16.60
CA ASP A 106 11.20 -1.04 -16.33
C ASP A 106 12.11 -1.53 -15.20
N HIS A 107 11.60 -2.42 -14.36
CA HIS A 107 12.39 -3.16 -13.38
C HIS A 107 13.14 -2.31 -12.35
N CYS A 108 12.59 -1.16 -11.95
CA CYS A 108 13.27 -0.20 -11.08
C CYS A 108 12.82 -0.23 -9.61
N PHE A 109 11.80 -1.03 -9.24
CA PHE A 109 11.30 -1.12 -7.86
C PHE A 109 11.42 -2.53 -7.30
N ASP A 110 11.99 -2.65 -6.09
CA ASP A 110 12.07 -3.92 -5.35
C ASP A 110 10.70 -4.35 -4.81
N TYR A 111 9.86 -3.36 -4.45
CA TYR A 111 8.49 -3.57 -3.99
C TYR A 111 7.53 -2.67 -4.75
N VAL A 112 6.42 -3.26 -5.20
CA VAL A 112 5.27 -2.52 -5.72
C VAL A 112 4.04 -2.86 -4.87
N ILE A 113 3.36 -1.84 -4.36
CA ILE A 113 2.20 -1.98 -3.48
C ILE A 113 0.98 -1.38 -4.16
N ILE A 114 -0.12 -2.09 -4.16
CA ILE A 114 -1.41 -1.63 -4.65
C ILE A 114 -2.45 -1.83 -3.56
N THR A 115 -3.10 -0.76 -3.11
CA THR A 115 -4.20 -0.81 -2.16
C THR A 115 -5.51 -0.39 -2.82
N GLY A 116 -6.59 -1.17 -2.62
CA GLY A 116 -7.92 -0.81 -3.12
C GLY A 116 -8.06 -0.80 -4.64
N LEU A 117 -7.42 -1.72 -5.34
CA LEU A 117 -7.49 -1.87 -6.80
C LEU A 117 -8.93 -1.98 -7.31
N GLN A 118 -9.85 -2.57 -6.52
CA GLN A 118 -11.28 -2.65 -6.86
C GLN A 118 -11.95 -1.27 -7.02
N GLN A 119 -11.41 -0.21 -6.44
CA GLN A 119 -11.94 1.16 -6.54
C GLN A 119 -11.58 1.82 -7.88
N VAL A 120 -10.60 1.29 -8.61
CA VAL A 120 -10.23 1.78 -9.94
C VAL A 120 -11.36 1.55 -10.93
N LYS A 121 -11.82 2.63 -11.58
CA LYS A 121 -12.91 2.66 -12.55
C LYS A 121 -12.43 3.21 -13.91
N PRO A 122 -12.94 2.68 -15.02
CA PRO A 122 -13.76 1.48 -15.15
C PRO A 122 -12.97 0.19 -14.81
N ALA A 123 -13.67 -0.91 -14.55
CA ALA A 123 -13.04 -2.16 -14.09
C ALA A 123 -11.99 -2.73 -15.07
N ILE A 124 -12.11 -2.47 -16.37
CA ILE A 124 -11.15 -2.88 -17.41
C ILE A 124 -9.78 -2.24 -17.19
N THR A 125 -9.73 -1.05 -16.62
CA THR A 125 -8.50 -0.30 -16.33
C THR A 125 -7.58 -1.03 -15.34
N ARG A 126 -8.15 -1.87 -14.45
CA ARG A 126 -7.38 -2.63 -13.45
C ARG A 126 -6.33 -3.55 -14.06
N GLY A 127 -6.62 -4.10 -15.26
CA GLY A 127 -5.63 -4.90 -15.99
C GLY A 127 -4.38 -4.09 -16.37
N ARG A 128 -4.57 -2.85 -16.84
CA ARG A 128 -3.46 -1.95 -17.17
C ARG A 128 -2.64 -1.55 -15.93
N VAL A 129 -3.32 -1.28 -14.80
CA VAL A 129 -2.64 -0.99 -13.53
C VAL A 129 -1.75 -2.17 -13.11
N LEU A 130 -2.24 -3.41 -13.21
CA LEU A 130 -1.45 -4.61 -12.91
C LEU A 130 -0.31 -4.81 -13.91
N GLN A 131 -0.53 -4.54 -15.19
CA GLN A 131 0.52 -4.60 -16.22
C GLN A 131 1.67 -3.63 -15.92
N GLU A 132 1.34 -2.38 -15.59
CA GLU A 132 2.34 -1.37 -15.19
C GLU A 132 3.07 -1.77 -13.90
N ALA A 133 2.35 -2.29 -12.90
CA ALA A 133 2.95 -2.80 -11.68
C ALA A 133 3.98 -3.89 -11.96
N VAL A 134 3.66 -4.84 -12.85
CA VAL A 134 4.58 -5.91 -13.25
C VAL A 134 5.74 -5.36 -14.08
N ARG A 135 5.51 -4.36 -14.96
CA ARG A 135 6.55 -3.76 -15.78
C ARG A 135 7.64 -3.11 -14.94
N VAL A 136 7.25 -2.30 -13.94
CA VAL A 136 8.21 -1.56 -13.11
C VAL A 136 8.83 -2.40 -11.99
N LEU A 137 8.29 -3.60 -11.72
CA LEU A 137 8.78 -4.51 -10.68
C LEU A 137 10.13 -5.12 -11.08
N ALA A 138 11.14 -4.97 -10.25
CA ALA A 138 12.48 -5.51 -10.46
C ALA A 138 12.48 -7.05 -10.53
N ALA A 139 13.54 -7.63 -11.10
CA ALA A 139 13.83 -9.05 -10.96
C ALA A 139 13.97 -9.39 -9.46
N ARG A 140 13.34 -10.49 -9.03
CA ARG A 140 13.19 -10.89 -7.62
C ARG A 140 12.39 -9.91 -6.75
N GLY A 141 11.76 -8.89 -7.34
CA GLY A 141 10.89 -7.93 -6.66
C GLY A 141 9.60 -8.57 -6.16
N THR A 142 8.96 -7.90 -5.22
CA THR A 142 7.70 -8.34 -4.59
C THR A 142 6.58 -7.36 -4.92
N LEU A 143 5.50 -7.85 -5.53
CA LEU A 143 4.25 -7.14 -5.71
C LEU A 143 3.28 -7.55 -4.60
N ALA A 144 2.71 -6.57 -3.90
CA ALA A 144 1.67 -6.79 -2.88
C ALA A 144 0.38 -6.09 -3.29
N ILE A 145 -0.73 -6.84 -3.39
CA ILE A 145 -2.06 -6.28 -3.61
C ILE A 145 -2.88 -6.49 -2.35
N ILE A 146 -3.28 -5.38 -1.71
CA ILE A 146 -4.09 -5.37 -0.49
C ILE A 146 -5.48 -4.88 -0.86
N ASP A 147 -6.45 -5.80 -0.90
CA ASP A 147 -7.79 -5.51 -1.37
C ASP A 147 -8.83 -6.44 -0.72
N SER A 148 -10.09 -6.02 -0.76
CA SER A 148 -11.26 -6.85 -0.42
C SER A 148 -11.96 -7.44 -1.64
N GLY A 149 -11.46 -7.16 -2.85
CA GLY A 149 -12.05 -7.56 -4.13
C GLY A 149 -11.90 -9.05 -4.48
N ASN A 150 -12.13 -9.35 -5.77
CA ASN A 150 -11.96 -10.71 -6.31
C ASN A 150 -10.47 -11.01 -6.54
N MET A 151 -9.83 -11.62 -5.54
CA MET A 151 -8.41 -11.96 -5.59
C MET A 151 -8.08 -12.95 -6.71
N GLN A 152 -8.93 -13.94 -6.97
CA GLN A 152 -8.72 -14.95 -8.01
C GLN A 152 -8.54 -14.30 -9.40
N ARG A 153 -9.32 -13.25 -9.70
CA ARG A 153 -9.15 -12.53 -10.97
C ARG A 153 -7.81 -11.81 -11.06
N TYR A 154 -7.31 -11.27 -9.94
CA TYR A 154 -6.01 -10.62 -9.93
C TYR A 154 -4.88 -11.64 -10.06
N GLU A 155 -4.99 -12.81 -9.44
CA GLU A 155 -4.04 -13.92 -9.61
C GLU A 155 -3.93 -14.33 -11.06
N GLN A 156 -5.06 -14.60 -11.75
CA GLN A 156 -5.10 -14.95 -13.17
C GLN A 156 -4.45 -13.90 -14.07
N LEU A 157 -4.67 -12.60 -13.78
CA LEU A 157 -4.04 -11.52 -14.53
C LEU A 157 -2.53 -11.45 -14.28
N LEU A 158 -2.07 -11.67 -13.06
CA LEU A 158 -0.64 -11.69 -12.73
C LEU A 158 0.06 -12.88 -13.39
N GLU A 159 -0.57 -14.06 -13.42
CA GLU A 159 -0.09 -15.25 -14.16
C GLU A 159 0.02 -14.96 -15.64
N TYR A 160 -1.00 -14.32 -16.24
CA TYR A 160 -0.99 -13.89 -17.63
C TYR A 160 0.16 -12.91 -17.93
N TYR A 161 0.52 -12.03 -16.99
CA TYR A 161 1.67 -11.11 -17.10
C TYR A 161 3.01 -11.77 -16.73
N GLY A 162 3.06 -13.09 -16.53
CA GLY A 162 4.29 -13.85 -16.32
C GLY A 162 4.76 -13.99 -14.87
N ILE A 163 3.95 -13.58 -13.91
CA ILE A 163 4.24 -13.83 -12.48
C ILE A 163 3.77 -15.22 -12.09
N LYS A 164 4.67 -16.08 -11.63
CA LYS A 164 4.36 -17.50 -11.33
C LYS A 164 4.34 -17.82 -9.84
N ASN A 165 5.01 -17.02 -9.02
CA ASN A 165 5.09 -17.26 -7.58
C ASN A 165 4.09 -16.34 -6.85
N ILE A 166 2.83 -16.77 -6.78
CA ILE A 166 1.72 -16.01 -6.22
C ILE A 166 1.20 -16.73 -4.98
N SER A 167 0.99 -16.00 -3.90
CA SER A 167 0.35 -16.51 -2.69
C SER A 167 -0.71 -15.53 -2.19
N VAL A 168 -1.86 -16.05 -1.76
CA VAL A 168 -2.92 -15.26 -1.13
C VAL A 168 -2.86 -15.51 0.36
N ARG A 169 -2.76 -14.44 1.13
CA ARG A 169 -2.70 -14.47 2.59
C ARG A 169 -3.81 -13.64 3.20
N LYS A 170 -4.14 -13.92 4.44
CA LYS A 170 -5.02 -13.08 5.25
C LYS A 170 -4.21 -12.48 6.40
N ILE A 171 -3.99 -11.18 6.35
CA ILE A 171 -3.25 -10.44 7.37
C ILE A 171 -4.22 -9.47 8.05
N ASN A 172 -4.48 -9.66 9.35
CA ASN A 172 -5.44 -8.86 10.12
C ASN A 172 -6.83 -8.70 9.47
N GLY A 173 -7.34 -9.75 8.83
CA GLY A 173 -8.63 -9.72 8.17
C GLY A 173 -8.63 -9.21 6.74
N GLN A 174 -7.56 -8.55 6.28
CA GLN A 174 -7.38 -8.15 4.90
C GLN A 174 -6.81 -9.27 4.04
N LYS A 175 -7.28 -9.39 2.81
CA LYS A 175 -6.69 -10.29 1.82
C LYS A 175 -5.49 -9.59 1.17
N VAL A 176 -4.37 -10.29 1.13
CA VAL A 176 -3.13 -9.80 0.53
C VAL A 176 -2.64 -10.83 -0.47
N ILE A 177 -2.52 -10.43 -1.73
CA ILE A 177 -1.75 -11.18 -2.72
C ILE A 177 -0.30 -10.76 -2.55
N VAL A 178 0.59 -11.73 -2.41
CA VAL A 178 2.03 -11.54 -2.50
C VAL A 178 2.53 -12.32 -3.70
N ALA A 179 3.05 -11.61 -4.67
CA ALA A 179 3.54 -12.15 -5.93
C ALA A 179 5.02 -11.79 -6.11
N LYS A 180 5.86 -12.76 -6.39
CA LYS A 180 7.30 -12.55 -6.59
C LYS A 180 7.66 -12.76 -8.05
N ARG A 181 8.41 -11.82 -8.62
CA ARG A 181 9.04 -11.99 -9.92
C ARG A 181 10.27 -12.88 -9.77
N ILE A 182 10.41 -13.86 -10.62
CA ILE A 182 11.58 -14.76 -10.66
C ILE A 182 12.67 -14.12 -11.53
#